data_c049a775229b28a4901541ee5c6bb085
#
_entry.id   c049a775229b28a4901541ee5c6bb085
#
_cell.length_a   1.000
_cell.length_b   1.000
_cell.length_c   1.000
_cell.angle_alpha   90.00
_cell.angle_beta   90.00
_cell.angle_gamma   90.00
#
_symmetry.space_group_name_H-M   'P 1'
#
loop_
_entity.id
_entity.type
_entity.pdbx_description
1 polymer ?
#
loop_
_entity_poly.entity_id
_entity_poly.type
_entity_poly.pdbx_seq_one_letter_code
_entity_poly.pdbx_strand_id
1 'polypeptide(L)'
;YNINTPIKLKLQKIATQSLRNGLVAYDKRKGWRGPIKNLKYSKDWYKKIDKKFRLEESIEWQIAIVEQINKFSVAIETEDNLKGEIKFEDISWTKKEFKDLFREGDIIYVKKINDSSYSLQQLPRINGGIVVMDPFTGRVLALSGGFSFKNSEFNRASQALRQPGSAFKP
;
A
#
# COMPACT_ATOMS: atom_id res chain seq x y z
N TYR A 1 -24.98 22.44 -2.58
CA TYR A 1 -24.09 23.00 -3.59
C TYR A 1 -23.83 21.94 -4.66
N ASN A 2 -23.93 22.30 -5.94
CA ASN A 2 -23.51 21.45 -7.06
C ASN A 2 -22.11 21.88 -7.48
N ILE A 3 -21.15 20.95 -7.40
CA ILE A 3 -19.76 21.21 -7.80
C ILE A 3 -19.49 20.42 -9.08
N ASN A 4 -19.27 21.14 -10.18
CA ASN A 4 -18.88 20.56 -11.46
C ASN A 4 -17.37 20.61 -11.62
N THR A 5 -16.74 19.46 -11.84
CA THR A 5 -15.28 19.38 -12.07
C THR A 5 -14.98 18.71 -13.40
N PRO A 6 -13.84 19.00 -14.04
CA PRO A 6 -13.41 18.31 -15.25
C PRO A 6 -12.84 16.91 -14.99
N ILE A 7 -12.81 16.43 -13.75
CA ILE A 7 -12.25 15.14 -13.36
C ILE A 7 -12.97 14.00 -14.09
N LYS A 8 -12.19 13.13 -14.72
CA LYS A 8 -12.68 11.92 -15.38
C LYS A 8 -12.42 10.71 -14.48
N LEU A 9 -13.47 10.06 -13.96
CA LEU A 9 -13.36 8.97 -12.99
C LEU A 9 -12.43 7.83 -13.44
N LYS A 10 -12.46 7.47 -14.73
CA LYS A 10 -11.55 6.45 -15.28
C LYS A 10 -10.09 6.86 -15.15
N LEU A 11 -9.76 8.10 -15.52
CA LEU A 11 -8.39 8.63 -15.40
C LEU A 11 -7.99 8.79 -13.93
N GLN A 12 -8.92 9.20 -13.06
CA GLN A 12 -8.67 9.32 -11.63
C GLN A 12 -8.27 7.97 -11.01
N LYS A 13 -8.98 6.88 -11.35
CA LYS A 13 -8.63 5.52 -10.90
C LYS A 13 -7.24 5.11 -11.38
N ILE A 14 -6.95 5.31 -12.67
CA ILE A 14 -5.66 4.98 -13.28
C ILE A 14 -4.53 5.79 -12.61
N ALA A 15 -4.69 7.09 -12.46
CA ALA A 15 -3.68 7.97 -11.86
C ALA A 15 -3.39 7.57 -10.41
N THR A 16 -4.43 7.35 -9.60
CA THR A 16 -4.27 6.92 -8.20
C THR A 16 -3.54 5.57 -8.12
N GLN A 17 -3.94 4.58 -8.94
CA GLN A 17 -3.29 3.28 -8.95
C GLN A 17 -1.84 3.34 -9.43
N SER A 18 -1.55 4.14 -10.46
CA SER A 18 -0.18 4.33 -10.97
C SER A 18 0.72 4.98 -9.93
N LEU A 19 0.23 6.01 -9.23
CA LEU A 19 0.96 6.63 -8.12
C LEU A 19 1.26 5.61 -7.02
N ARG A 20 0.25 4.87 -6.56
CA ARG A 20 0.41 3.84 -5.53
C ARG A 20 1.42 2.78 -5.93
N ASN A 21 1.31 2.25 -7.15
CA ASN A 21 2.24 1.24 -7.67
C ASN A 21 3.68 1.77 -7.71
N GLY A 22 3.89 3.01 -8.17
CA GLY A 22 5.20 3.65 -8.19
C GLY A 22 5.81 3.82 -6.81
N LEU A 23 5.01 4.28 -5.84
CA LEU A 23 5.44 4.45 -4.45
C LEU A 23 5.81 3.11 -3.79
N VAL A 24 4.98 2.07 -3.98
CA VAL A 24 5.24 0.72 -3.47
C VAL A 24 6.49 0.13 -4.10
N ALA A 25 6.64 0.23 -5.43
CA ALA A 25 7.81 -0.28 -6.14
C ALA A 25 9.11 0.41 -5.68
N TYR A 26 9.07 1.73 -5.49
CA TYR A 26 10.22 2.45 -4.94
C TYR A 26 10.55 2.01 -3.53
N ASP A 27 9.53 1.92 -2.66
CA ASP A 27 9.70 1.58 -1.25
C ASP A 27 10.24 0.15 -1.07
N LYS A 28 9.73 -0.81 -1.86
CA LYS A 28 10.23 -2.20 -1.88
C LYS A 28 11.73 -2.28 -2.21
N ARG A 29 12.26 -1.41 -3.08
CA ARG A 29 13.71 -1.34 -3.37
C ARG A 29 14.55 -0.92 -2.16
N LYS A 30 13.96 -0.29 -1.15
CA LYS A 30 14.62 0.06 0.13
C LYS A 30 14.65 -1.09 1.13
N GLY A 31 14.02 -2.22 0.79
CA GLY A 31 13.98 -3.44 1.60
C GLY A 31 12.86 -3.47 2.63
N TRP A 32 12.73 -4.63 3.25
CA TRP A 32 11.75 -4.90 4.29
C TRP A 32 12.12 -4.24 5.63
N ARG A 33 11.15 -3.62 6.28
CA ARG A 33 11.31 -2.89 7.55
C ARG A 33 10.72 -3.57 8.78
N GLY A 34 10.21 -4.78 8.60
CA GLY A 34 9.59 -5.53 9.69
C GLY A 34 8.05 -5.46 9.69
N PRO A 35 7.44 -6.28 10.55
CA PRO A 35 6.00 -6.33 10.73
C PRO A 35 5.45 -5.03 11.36
N ILE A 36 4.15 -4.87 11.31
CA ILE A 36 3.44 -3.77 11.98
C ILE A 36 3.61 -3.88 13.49
N LYS A 37 3.43 -5.09 14.01
CA LYS A 37 3.48 -5.45 15.43
C LYS A 37 3.64 -6.96 15.54
N ASN A 38 4.08 -7.47 16.69
CA ASN A 38 3.97 -8.89 17.02
C ASN A 38 2.94 -9.06 18.14
N LEU A 39 2.04 -10.02 17.99
CA LEU A 39 1.00 -10.35 18.96
C LEU A 39 0.96 -11.87 19.18
N LYS A 40 0.74 -12.27 20.43
CA LYS A 40 0.39 -13.66 20.67
C LYS A 40 -0.93 -13.98 19.97
N TYR A 41 -0.95 -15.07 19.19
CA TYR A 41 -2.15 -15.51 18.49
C TYR A 41 -3.32 -15.68 19.46
N SER A 42 -4.47 -15.21 19.06
CA SER A 42 -5.76 -15.41 19.72
C SER A 42 -6.85 -15.27 18.67
N LYS A 43 -7.97 -15.96 18.80
CA LYS A 43 -9.08 -15.92 17.82
C LYS A 43 -9.53 -14.51 17.45
N ASP A 44 -9.38 -13.56 18.38
CA ASP A 44 -9.77 -12.15 18.20
C ASP A 44 -8.56 -11.22 18.04
N TRP A 45 -7.42 -11.71 17.50
CA TRP A 45 -6.18 -10.93 17.35
C TRP A 45 -6.40 -9.60 16.61
N TYR A 46 -7.26 -9.60 15.59
CA TYR A 46 -7.56 -8.43 14.76
C TYR A 46 -8.23 -7.28 15.54
N LYS A 47 -8.92 -7.57 16.65
CA LYS A 47 -9.50 -6.54 17.52
C LYS A 47 -8.44 -5.74 18.28
N LYS A 48 -7.24 -6.29 18.44
CA LYS A 48 -6.09 -5.66 19.11
C LYS A 48 -5.27 -4.76 18.19
N ILE A 49 -5.69 -4.64 16.92
CA ILE A 49 -5.02 -3.80 15.93
C ILE A 49 -5.62 -2.39 15.94
N ASP A 50 -4.77 -1.39 16.17
CA ASP A 50 -5.17 0.01 16.17
C ASP A 50 -5.80 0.40 14.83
N LYS A 51 -6.87 1.19 14.86
CA LYS A 51 -7.56 1.69 13.65
C LYS A 51 -6.64 2.42 12.68
N LYS A 52 -5.54 3.02 13.16
CA LYS A 52 -4.56 3.73 12.32
C LYS A 52 -3.84 2.82 11.32
N PHE A 53 -3.75 1.51 11.59
CA PHE A 53 -3.14 0.53 10.68
C PHE A 53 -4.11 0.00 9.62
N ARG A 54 -5.42 0.22 9.79
CA ARG A 54 -6.42 -0.19 8.80
C ARG A 54 -6.42 0.78 7.64
N LEU A 55 -6.25 0.26 6.45
CA LEU A 55 -6.23 1.04 5.23
C LEU A 55 -7.65 1.37 4.75
N GLU A 56 -7.76 2.29 3.82
CA GLU A 56 -9.01 2.60 3.12
C GLU A 56 -9.36 1.49 2.12
N GLU A 57 -10.64 1.25 1.88
CA GLU A 57 -11.15 0.18 0.99
C GLU A 57 -10.59 0.24 -0.43
N SER A 58 -10.20 1.42 -0.90
CA SER A 58 -9.58 1.60 -2.21
C SER A 58 -8.16 1.00 -2.32
N ILE A 59 -7.60 0.52 -1.21
CA ILE A 59 -6.33 -0.21 -1.15
C ILE A 59 -6.65 -1.68 -0.88
N GLU A 60 -6.45 -2.52 -1.88
CA GLU A 60 -6.76 -3.96 -1.87
C GLU A 60 -5.79 -4.77 -0.99
N TRP A 61 -5.39 -4.21 0.16
CA TRP A 61 -4.53 -4.90 1.12
C TRP A 61 -5.29 -5.20 2.38
N GLN A 62 -4.95 -6.34 2.97
CA GLN A 62 -5.51 -6.81 4.23
C GLN A 62 -4.42 -6.89 5.29
N ILE A 63 -4.83 -6.87 6.54
CA ILE A 63 -3.97 -7.19 7.67
C ILE A 63 -4.06 -8.69 7.91
N ALA A 64 -2.91 -9.34 8.11
CA ALA A 64 -2.84 -10.76 8.43
C ALA A 64 -1.88 -11.01 9.59
N ILE A 65 -2.12 -12.10 10.32
CA ILE A 65 -1.21 -12.62 11.33
C ILE A 65 -0.44 -13.82 10.76
N VAL A 66 0.83 -13.91 11.06
CA VAL A 66 1.66 -15.08 10.75
C VAL A 66 1.32 -16.18 11.76
N GLU A 67 0.75 -17.28 11.28
CA GLU A 67 0.43 -18.45 12.11
C GLU A 67 1.63 -19.38 12.25
N GLN A 68 2.29 -19.71 11.12
CA GLN A 68 3.37 -20.69 11.11
C GLN A 68 4.35 -20.40 9.97
N ILE A 69 5.62 -20.64 10.23
CA ILE A 69 6.69 -20.53 9.23
C ILE A 69 7.11 -21.94 8.81
N ASN A 70 6.86 -22.27 7.54
CA ASN A 70 7.26 -23.51 6.92
C ASN A 70 8.52 -23.33 6.07
N LYS A 71 9.09 -24.43 5.59
CA LYS A 71 10.30 -24.38 4.76
C LYS A 71 10.11 -23.60 3.44
N PHE A 72 8.93 -23.68 2.84
CA PHE A 72 8.65 -23.13 1.50
C PHE A 72 7.55 -22.07 1.46
N SER A 73 6.86 -21.84 2.57
CA SER A 73 5.79 -20.86 2.68
C SER A 73 5.58 -20.41 4.12
N VAL A 74 4.85 -19.32 4.27
CA VAL A 74 4.40 -18.82 5.57
C VAL A 74 2.89 -18.87 5.61
N ALA A 75 2.33 -19.62 6.56
CA ALA A 75 0.89 -19.68 6.79
C ALA A 75 0.42 -18.42 7.50
N ILE A 76 -0.65 -17.85 7.00
CA ILE A 76 -1.25 -16.63 7.54
C ILE A 76 -2.76 -16.77 7.72
N GLU A 77 -3.31 -15.96 8.63
CA GLU A 77 -4.74 -15.74 8.76
C GLU A 77 -5.03 -14.25 8.62
N THR A 78 -5.99 -13.88 7.76
CA THR A 78 -6.41 -12.48 7.57
C THR A 78 -7.41 -12.05 8.63
N GLU A 79 -7.66 -10.75 8.74
CA GLU A 79 -8.66 -10.19 9.65
C GLU A 79 -10.08 -10.68 9.38
N ASP A 80 -10.35 -11.21 8.19
CA ASP A 80 -11.62 -11.85 7.80
C ASP A 80 -11.66 -13.35 8.11
N ASN A 81 -10.70 -13.87 8.90
CA ASN A 81 -10.51 -15.28 9.25
C ASN A 81 -10.27 -16.19 8.02
N LEU A 82 -9.77 -15.64 6.93
CA LEU A 82 -9.37 -16.43 5.76
C LEU A 82 -7.92 -16.89 5.94
N LYS A 83 -7.70 -18.19 5.77
CA LYS A 83 -6.37 -18.78 5.81
C LYS A 83 -5.74 -18.79 4.43
N GLY A 84 -4.44 -18.61 4.39
CA GLY A 84 -3.67 -18.63 3.16
C GLY A 84 -2.17 -18.71 3.42
N GLU A 85 -1.40 -18.59 2.36
CA GLU A 85 0.04 -18.66 2.43
C GLU A 85 0.75 -17.58 1.63
N ILE A 86 1.94 -17.23 2.07
CA ILE A 86 2.89 -16.39 1.32
C ILE A 86 4.03 -17.29 0.85
N LYS A 87 4.28 -17.34 -0.46
CA LYS A 87 5.35 -18.13 -1.08
C LYS A 87 6.63 -17.31 -1.20
N PHE A 88 7.75 -18.00 -1.46
CA PHE A 88 9.06 -17.34 -1.58
C PHE A 88 9.09 -16.28 -2.69
N GLU A 89 8.40 -16.52 -3.79
CA GLU A 89 8.29 -15.60 -4.92
C GLU A 89 7.69 -14.25 -4.50
N ASP A 90 6.74 -14.27 -3.57
CA ASP A 90 5.99 -13.12 -3.08
C ASP A 90 6.76 -12.27 -2.07
N ILE A 91 7.90 -12.78 -1.58
CA ILE A 91 8.82 -12.06 -0.70
C ILE A 91 10.18 -11.77 -1.33
N SER A 92 10.42 -12.20 -2.57
CA SER A 92 11.73 -12.13 -3.26
C SER A 92 12.35 -10.72 -3.26
N TRP A 93 11.52 -9.68 -3.28
CA TRP A 93 11.96 -8.29 -3.19
C TRP A 93 12.66 -7.94 -1.87
N THR A 94 12.45 -8.73 -0.81
CA THR A 94 13.09 -8.53 0.50
C THR A 94 14.53 -9.02 0.53
N LYS A 95 14.91 -9.92 -0.41
CA LYS A 95 16.22 -10.59 -0.48
C LYS A 95 16.57 -11.37 0.79
N LYS A 96 15.58 -11.88 1.52
CA LYS A 96 15.72 -12.60 2.79
C LYS A 96 14.94 -13.90 2.75
N GLU A 97 15.30 -14.83 3.62
CA GLU A 97 14.55 -16.07 3.86
C GLU A 97 13.41 -15.83 4.85
N PHE A 98 12.43 -16.72 4.87
CA PHE A 98 11.26 -16.60 5.76
C PHE A 98 11.62 -16.47 7.24
N LYS A 99 12.58 -17.28 7.71
CA LYS A 99 13.05 -17.28 9.11
C LYS A 99 13.67 -15.95 9.55
N ASP A 100 14.19 -15.17 8.58
CA ASP A 100 14.82 -13.87 8.85
C ASP A 100 13.82 -12.71 8.71
N LEU A 101 12.67 -12.98 8.10
CA LEU A 101 11.62 -12.01 7.84
C LEU A 101 10.52 -12.01 8.89
N PHE A 102 10.13 -13.22 9.32
CA PHE A 102 8.91 -13.43 10.08
C PHE A 102 9.15 -14.18 11.39
N ARG A 103 8.26 -13.90 12.32
CA ARG A 103 8.06 -14.69 13.54
C ARG A 103 6.57 -15.00 13.66
N GLU A 104 6.23 -16.09 14.30
CA GLU A 104 4.83 -16.39 14.64
C GLU A 104 4.24 -15.24 15.45
N GLY A 105 3.01 -14.86 15.11
CA GLY A 105 2.34 -13.70 15.70
C GLY A 105 2.66 -12.36 15.04
N ASP A 106 3.50 -12.30 14.02
CA ASP A 106 3.76 -11.06 13.30
C ASP A 106 2.52 -10.60 12.53
N ILE A 107 2.18 -9.33 12.70
CA ILE A 107 1.09 -8.67 11.98
C ILE A 107 1.69 -7.96 10.78
N ILE A 108 1.18 -8.29 9.60
CA ILE A 108 1.71 -7.82 8.32
C ILE A 108 0.61 -7.34 7.39
N TYR A 109 0.96 -6.54 6.38
CA TYR A 109 0.08 -6.25 5.26
C TYR A 109 0.27 -7.30 4.17
N VAL A 110 -0.83 -7.77 3.62
CA VAL A 110 -0.86 -8.72 2.50
C VAL A 110 -1.82 -8.26 1.42
N LYS A 111 -1.52 -8.62 0.17
CA LYS A 111 -2.45 -8.49 -0.95
C LYS A 111 -2.80 -9.87 -1.47
N LYS A 112 -4.08 -10.14 -1.62
CA LYS A 112 -4.58 -11.40 -2.20
C LYS A 112 -4.16 -11.52 -3.66
N ILE A 113 -3.62 -12.68 -4.04
CA ILE A 113 -3.27 -13.04 -5.42
C ILE A 113 -4.36 -13.96 -5.98
N ASN A 114 -4.70 -15.00 -5.21
CA ASN A 114 -5.78 -15.95 -5.49
C ASN A 114 -6.41 -16.42 -4.17
N ASP A 115 -7.23 -17.47 -4.20
CA ASP A 115 -8.01 -17.87 -3.02
C ASP A 115 -7.19 -18.29 -1.80
N SER A 116 -5.97 -18.79 -2.00
CA SER A 116 -5.09 -19.24 -0.91
C SER A 116 -3.73 -18.54 -0.87
N SER A 117 -3.38 -17.74 -1.89
CA SER A 117 -2.05 -17.16 -2.01
C SER A 117 -2.10 -15.65 -1.82
N TYR A 118 -1.13 -15.14 -1.07
CA TYR A 118 -0.99 -13.72 -0.74
C TYR A 118 0.43 -13.23 -0.98
N SER A 119 0.58 -11.98 -1.38
CA SER A 119 1.88 -11.32 -1.46
C SER A 119 2.11 -10.38 -0.28
N LEU A 120 3.34 -10.40 0.25
CA LEU A 120 3.77 -9.48 1.30
C LEU A 120 3.75 -8.03 0.81
N GLN A 121 3.14 -7.16 1.60
CA GLN A 121 3.09 -5.74 1.33
C GLN A 121 3.70 -4.93 2.49
N GLN A 122 4.10 -3.71 2.17
CA GLN A 122 4.67 -2.77 3.12
C GLN A 122 4.17 -1.37 2.81
N LEU A 123 3.66 -0.68 3.81
CA LEU A 123 3.18 0.69 3.64
C LEU A 123 4.36 1.61 3.28
N PRO A 124 4.31 2.32 2.14
CA PRO A 124 5.41 3.18 1.74
C PRO A 124 5.68 4.29 2.77
N ARG A 125 6.95 4.51 3.10
CA ARG A 125 7.39 5.66 3.92
C ARG A 125 7.52 6.93 3.09
N ILE A 126 7.67 6.77 1.79
CA ILE A 126 7.68 7.89 0.84
C ILE A 126 6.27 8.21 0.38
N ASN A 127 6.09 9.41 -0.12
CA ASN A 127 4.83 9.84 -0.70
C ASN A 127 5.08 10.70 -1.93
N GLY A 128 4.04 10.99 -2.72
CA GLY A 128 4.14 11.76 -3.94
C GLY A 128 2.79 12.28 -4.40
N GLY A 129 2.78 12.95 -5.53
CA GLY A 129 1.56 13.40 -6.18
C GLY A 129 1.62 13.16 -7.68
N ILE A 130 0.47 13.04 -8.32
CA ILE A 130 0.29 12.94 -9.76
C ILE A 130 -0.84 13.87 -10.18
N VAL A 131 -0.65 14.56 -11.31
CA VAL A 131 -1.66 15.38 -11.96
C VAL A 131 -1.74 14.96 -13.42
N VAL A 132 -2.95 14.74 -13.90
CA VAL A 132 -3.23 14.51 -15.33
C VAL A 132 -3.98 15.70 -15.86
N MET A 133 -3.38 16.37 -16.85
CA MET A 133 -3.90 17.61 -17.42
C MET A 133 -4.12 17.47 -18.91
N ASP A 134 -5.19 18.08 -19.40
CA ASP A 134 -5.42 18.27 -20.83
C ASP A 134 -4.48 19.36 -21.35
N PRO A 135 -3.57 19.06 -22.32
CA PRO A 135 -2.56 20.02 -22.76
C PRO A 135 -3.16 21.20 -23.56
N PHE A 136 -4.34 21.05 -24.13
CA PHE A 136 -4.98 22.10 -24.93
C PHE A 136 -5.82 23.06 -24.12
N THR A 137 -6.47 22.56 -23.07
CA THR A 137 -7.42 23.35 -22.26
C THR A 137 -6.89 23.70 -20.88
N GLY A 138 -5.79 23.06 -20.44
CA GLY A 138 -5.26 23.19 -19.08
C GLY A 138 -6.14 22.56 -18.00
N ARG A 139 -7.21 21.87 -18.35
CA ARG A 139 -8.11 21.25 -17.37
C ARG A 139 -7.48 20.06 -16.69
N VAL A 140 -7.58 20.00 -15.37
CA VAL A 140 -7.12 18.85 -14.57
C VAL A 140 -8.14 17.73 -14.67
N LEU A 141 -7.75 16.63 -15.30
CA LEU A 141 -8.59 15.46 -15.55
C LEU A 141 -8.48 14.39 -14.47
N ALA A 142 -7.36 14.35 -13.74
CA ALA A 142 -7.17 13.52 -12.55
C ALA A 142 -6.10 14.14 -11.65
N LEU A 143 -6.22 13.90 -10.35
CA LEU A 143 -5.27 14.39 -9.36
C LEU A 143 -5.22 13.45 -8.16
N SER A 144 -4.02 13.05 -7.73
CA SER A 144 -3.84 12.31 -6.49
C SER A 144 -2.60 12.85 -5.76
N GLY A 145 -2.76 13.22 -4.50
CA GLY A 145 -1.73 13.87 -3.71
C GLY A 145 -1.03 12.98 -2.69
N GLY A 146 -1.29 11.67 -2.72
CA GLY A 146 -0.67 10.75 -1.76
C GLY A 146 -1.06 9.29 -1.97
N PHE A 147 -0.40 8.41 -1.21
CA PHE A 147 -0.69 6.98 -1.20
C PHE A 147 -2.06 6.68 -0.60
N SER A 148 -2.38 7.28 0.53
CA SER A 148 -3.62 7.11 1.29
C SER A 148 -3.99 8.42 1.97
N PHE A 149 -5.24 8.84 1.83
CA PHE A 149 -5.76 10.01 2.51
C PHE A 149 -5.81 9.80 4.03
N LYS A 150 -6.18 8.60 4.46
CA LYS A 150 -6.23 8.22 5.87
C LYS A 150 -4.87 8.34 6.58
N ASN A 151 -3.78 8.09 5.86
CA ASN A 151 -2.43 8.19 6.41
C ASN A 151 -1.85 9.60 6.33
N SER A 152 -2.30 10.41 5.37
CA SER A 152 -1.86 11.80 5.19
C SER A 152 -2.87 12.56 4.36
N GLU A 153 -3.55 13.50 4.99
CA GLU A 153 -4.49 14.41 4.32
C GLU A 153 -3.79 15.45 3.43
N PHE A 154 -2.48 15.64 3.63
CA PHE A 154 -1.69 16.61 2.87
C PHE A 154 -1.63 16.23 1.39
N ASN A 155 -2.23 17.04 0.54
CA ASN A 155 -2.25 16.85 -0.91
C ASN A 155 -0.98 17.41 -1.56
N ARG A 156 -0.05 16.52 -1.91
CA ARG A 156 1.25 16.90 -2.46
C ARG A 156 1.19 17.43 -3.89
N ALA A 157 0.09 17.19 -4.59
CA ALA A 157 -0.11 17.72 -5.94
C ALA A 157 -0.53 19.19 -5.95
N SER A 158 -1.20 19.68 -4.86
CA SER A 158 -1.74 21.03 -4.81
C SER A 158 -1.20 21.89 -3.65
N GLN A 159 -0.72 21.26 -2.56
CA GLN A 159 -0.30 21.98 -1.35
C GLN A 159 1.22 21.99 -1.13
N ALA A 160 1.97 21.12 -1.79
CA ALA A 160 3.41 21.06 -1.61
C ALA A 160 4.10 22.23 -2.32
N LEU A 161 4.74 23.08 -1.54
CA LEU A 161 5.64 24.11 -2.06
C LEU A 161 6.94 23.44 -2.49
N ARG A 162 7.19 23.37 -3.79
CA ARG A 162 8.37 22.76 -4.37
C ARG A 162 9.09 23.72 -5.29
N GLN A 163 10.42 23.64 -5.27
CA GLN A 163 11.24 24.35 -6.24
C GLN A 163 10.96 23.78 -7.65
N PRO A 164 10.60 24.62 -8.62
CA PRO A 164 10.18 24.19 -9.95
C PRO A 164 11.31 23.50 -10.74
N GLY A 165 12.56 23.80 -10.42
CA GLY A 165 13.71 23.20 -11.10
C GLY A 165 13.65 23.38 -12.61
N SER A 166 13.88 22.27 -13.33
CA SER A 166 13.88 22.28 -14.82
C SER A 166 12.53 22.56 -15.47
N ALA A 167 11.43 22.47 -14.71
CA ALA A 167 10.10 22.82 -15.22
C ALA A 167 9.94 24.34 -15.49
N PHE A 168 10.86 25.17 -14.97
CA PHE A 168 10.87 26.62 -15.17
C PHE A 168 11.73 27.05 -16.39
N LYS A 169 12.34 26.11 -17.07
CA LYS A 169 13.07 26.43 -18.32
C LYS A 169 12.08 26.71 -19.43
N PRO A 170 12.26 27.81 -20.18
CA PRO A 170 11.43 28.12 -21.34
C PRO A 170 11.63 27.08 -22.45
#